data_897318ce8bed9bda558fd30d793ca0b5
#
_entry.id   897318ce8bed9bda558fd30d793ca0b5
#
_cell.length_a   1.000
_cell.length_b   1.000
_cell.length_c   1.000
_cell.angle_alpha   90.00
_cell.angle_beta   90.00
_cell.angle_gamma   90.00
#
_symmetry.space_group_name_H-M   'P 1'
#
loop_
_entity.id
_entity.type
_entity.pdbx_description
1 polymer ?
#
loop_
_entity_poly.entity_id
_entity_poly.type
_entity_poly.pdbx_seq_one_letter_code
_entity_poly.pdbx_strand_id
1 'polypeptide(L)'
;IELGFIVLAVVAFVVVIALSTILKPAPADAILLLTNSSSGTHAPNGGLCDRAPLKDPLFYVYMIWAIFTIAVGITLIGGVKQGALVLGVDGAFATLVVGLCSTMNGVSRLAIGALYDRFGLLVSIFTSGLLITVSAIAIAFSYASSIAVVYIAASLCVGFGYGSIPVIASAFAKECYGAKDYARNFATINMAAAIGSFLSIGLISMASPDGTSSNATVWTVFAVLAVVGLVDAFCFARLYRKRLNSSPCSGR
;
A
#
# COMPACT_ATOMS: atom_id res chain seq x y z
N ILE A 1 -18.91 23.21 5.81
CA ILE A 1 -18.04 22.07 5.44
C ILE A 1 -17.83 22.04 3.91
N GLU A 2 -18.89 22.15 3.11
CA GLU A 2 -18.80 22.12 1.64
C GLU A 2 -17.90 23.21 1.04
N LEU A 3 -18.02 24.44 1.52
CA LEU A 3 -17.21 25.56 1.04
C LEU A 3 -15.70 25.32 1.27
N GLY A 4 -15.31 24.71 2.40
CA GLY A 4 -13.92 24.39 2.69
C GLY A 4 -13.33 23.37 1.70
N PHE A 5 -14.09 22.35 1.32
CA PHE A 5 -13.65 21.39 0.31
C PHE A 5 -13.54 21.99 -1.09
N ILE A 6 -14.46 22.89 -1.47
CA ILE A 6 -14.42 23.60 -2.76
C ILE A 6 -13.17 24.48 -2.82
N VAL A 7 -12.91 25.26 -1.77
CA VAL A 7 -11.71 26.12 -1.70
C VAL A 7 -10.43 25.29 -1.78
N LEU A 8 -10.35 24.17 -1.03
CA LEU A 8 -9.20 23.28 -1.08
C LEU A 8 -8.99 22.68 -2.48
N ALA A 9 -10.07 22.25 -3.12
CA ALA A 9 -10.02 21.69 -4.48
C ALA A 9 -9.54 22.73 -5.50
N VAL A 10 -10.02 23.97 -5.43
CA VAL A 10 -9.59 25.07 -6.30
C VAL A 10 -8.13 25.42 -6.07
N VAL A 11 -7.70 25.52 -4.81
CA VAL A 11 -6.29 25.79 -4.48
C VAL A 11 -5.39 24.67 -4.99
N ALA A 12 -5.75 23.41 -4.75
CA ALA A 12 -4.99 22.26 -5.25
C ALA A 12 -4.90 22.26 -6.79
N PHE A 13 -6.00 22.55 -7.47
CA PHE A 13 -6.06 22.63 -8.94
C PHE A 13 -5.15 23.74 -9.49
N VAL A 14 -5.20 24.94 -8.91
CA VAL A 14 -4.34 26.07 -9.29
C VAL A 14 -2.86 25.74 -9.06
N VAL A 15 -2.52 25.14 -7.90
CA VAL A 15 -1.14 24.72 -7.60
C VAL A 15 -0.63 23.68 -8.58
N VAL A 16 -1.44 22.67 -8.93
CA VAL A 16 -1.06 21.64 -9.91
C VAL A 16 -0.82 22.25 -11.29
N ILE A 17 -1.69 23.16 -11.75
CA ILE A 17 -1.48 23.85 -13.03
C ILE A 17 -0.21 24.72 -12.98
N ALA A 18 -0.01 25.50 -11.93
CA ALA A 18 1.18 26.34 -11.79
C ALA A 18 2.46 25.49 -11.79
N LEU A 19 2.49 24.39 -11.05
CA LEU A 19 3.62 23.48 -11.04
C LEU A 19 3.83 22.79 -12.39
N SER A 20 2.78 22.42 -13.11
CA SER A 20 2.89 21.76 -14.41
C SER A 20 3.50 22.67 -15.48
N THR A 21 3.32 23.99 -15.38
CA THR A 21 3.94 24.98 -16.30
C THR A 21 5.43 25.24 -15.98
N ILE A 22 5.83 25.02 -14.73
CA ILE A 22 7.23 25.19 -14.28
C ILE A 22 8.06 23.94 -14.53
N LEU A 23 7.44 22.76 -14.42
CA LEU A 23 8.10 21.47 -14.63
C LEU A 23 8.42 21.26 -16.11
N LYS A 24 9.69 21.38 -16.47
CA LYS A 24 10.18 21.01 -17.80
C LYS A 24 10.51 19.50 -17.82
N PRO A 25 10.26 18.81 -18.94
CA PRO A 25 10.72 17.43 -19.10
C PRO A 25 12.25 17.38 -18.91
N ALA A 26 12.73 16.38 -18.19
CA ALA A 26 14.16 16.20 -17.98
C ALA A 26 14.88 16.05 -19.34
N PRO A 27 16.01 16.71 -19.58
CA PRO A 27 16.77 16.56 -20.81
C PRO A 27 17.20 15.09 -20.98
N ALA A 28 17.24 14.63 -22.22
CA ALA A 28 17.54 13.21 -22.55
C ALA A 28 18.84 12.72 -21.91
N ASP A 29 19.85 13.60 -21.83
CA ASP A 29 21.14 13.31 -21.23
C ASP A 29 21.03 13.05 -19.70
N ALA A 30 20.18 13.76 -18.99
CA ALA A 30 19.93 13.54 -17.57
C ALA A 30 19.20 12.19 -17.35
N ILE A 31 18.29 11.82 -18.23
CA ILE A 31 17.61 10.53 -18.19
C ILE A 31 18.64 9.40 -18.41
N LEU A 32 19.53 9.55 -19.38
CA LEU A 32 20.63 8.61 -19.64
C LEU A 32 21.61 8.49 -18.46
N LEU A 33 21.96 9.59 -17.83
CA LEU A 33 22.83 9.60 -16.65
C LEU A 33 22.16 8.94 -15.44
N LEU A 34 20.86 9.19 -15.20
CA LEU A 34 20.11 8.54 -14.15
C LEU A 34 19.89 7.04 -14.41
N THR A 35 19.75 6.64 -15.67
CA THR A 35 19.63 5.23 -16.06
C THR A 35 20.98 4.52 -15.88
N ASN A 36 22.10 5.17 -16.16
CA ASN A 36 23.44 4.64 -16.00
C ASN A 36 23.92 4.63 -14.54
N SER A 37 23.55 5.63 -13.74
CA SER A 37 23.92 5.69 -12.31
C SER A 37 23.05 4.79 -11.42
N SER A 38 21.85 4.39 -11.86
CA SER A 38 21.05 3.35 -11.19
C SER A 38 21.50 1.92 -11.51
N SER A 39 22.63 1.73 -12.21
CA SER A 39 23.30 0.44 -12.41
C SER A 39 23.98 -0.15 -11.18
N GLY A 40 23.82 0.47 -10.00
CA GLY A 40 24.09 -0.16 -8.70
C GLY A 40 22.93 -1.08 -8.32
N THR A 41 23.11 -2.33 -8.61
CA THR A 41 22.66 -3.53 -7.91
C THR A 41 21.38 -4.27 -8.29
N HIS A 42 20.40 -3.90 -9.05
CA HIS A 42 19.27 -4.87 -9.24
C HIS A 42 18.28 -4.65 -10.42
N ALA A 43 18.66 -4.16 -11.58
CA ALA A 43 17.87 -4.50 -12.78
C ALA A 43 18.68 -4.29 -14.07
N PRO A 44 18.76 -5.30 -14.95
CA PRO A 44 19.11 -5.06 -16.37
C PRO A 44 18.06 -4.12 -16.98
N ASN A 45 18.42 -3.40 -18.05
CA ASN A 45 17.54 -2.47 -18.78
C ASN A 45 16.23 -3.10 -19.33
N GLY A 46 16.04 -4.41 -19.20
CA GLY A 46 14.80 -5.17 -19.38
C GLY A 46 14.35 -5.70 -18.02
N GLY A 47 13.08 -5.50 -17.63
CA GLY A 47 12.54 -6.05 -16.38
C GLY A 47 12.68 -7.58 -16.31
N LEU A 48 12.48 -8.14 -15.13
CA LEU A 48 12.48 -9.59 -14.89
C LEU A 48 11.43 -10.34 -15.72
N CYS A 49 10.41 -9.65 -16.22
CA CYS A 49 9.30 -10.21 -16.96
C CYS A 49 9.30 -9.67 -18.38
N ASP A 50 9.48 -10.55 -19.37
CA ASP A 50 9.40 -10.21 -20.80
C ASP A 50 7.95 -9.95 -21.28
N ARG A 51 6.96 -10.17 -20.41
CA ARG A 51 5.54 -10.07 -20.73
C ARG A 51 4.93 -8.80 -20.15
N ALA A 52 3.92 -8.26 -20.85
CA ALA A 52 3.09 -7.19 -20.29
C ALA A 52 2.39 -7.66 -19.00
N PRO A 53 2.14 -6.76 -18.00
CA PRO A 53 1.59 -7.13 -16.70
C PRO A 53 0.35 -8.03 -16.79
N LEU A 54 -0.62 -7.69 -17.62
CA LEU A 54 -1.88 -8.44 -17.79
C LEU A 54 -1.72 -9.85 -18.36
N LYS A 55 -0.55 -10.21 -18.88
CA LYS A 55 -0.25 -11.55 -19.41
C LYS A 55 0.66 -12.37 -18.50
N ASP A 56 1.00 -11.81 -17.32
CA ASP A 56 1.93 -12.42 -16.38
C ASP A 56 1.20 -12.93 -15.13
N PRO A 57 1.30 -14.22 -14.76
CA PRO A 57 0.72 -14.74 -13.55
C PRO A 57 1.27 -14.08 -12.28
N LEU A 58 2.53 -13.64 -12.29
CA LEU A 58 3.13 -12.93 -11.15
C LEU A 58 2.39 -11.62 -10.84
N PHE A 59 1.88 -10.93 -11.88
CA PHE A 59 1.06 -9.74 -11.71
C PHE A 59 -0.22 -10.02 -10.92
N TYR A 60 -0.93 -11.10 -11.25
CA TYR A 60 -2.20 -11.41 -10.58
C TYR A 60 -2.01 -11.77 -9.12
N VAL A 61 -0.96 -12.53 -8.80
CA VAL A 61 -0.63 -12.86 -7.41
C VAL A 61 -0.27 -11.59 -6.64
N TYR A 62 0.55 -10.69 -7.21
CA TYR A 62 0.81 -9.39 -6.61
C TYR A 62 -0.47 -8.56 -6.40
N MET A 63 -1.37 -8.56 -7.39
CA MET A 63 -2.64 -7.82 -7.33
C MET A 63 -3.54 -8.30 -6.20
N ILE A 64 -3.65 -9.62 -5.98
CA ILE A 64 -4.43 -10.20 -4.88
C ILE A 64 -3.90 -9.71 -3.54
N TRP A 65 -2.58 -9.82 -3.31
CA TRP A 65 -1.94 -9.30 -2.12
C TRP A 65 -2.20 -7.80 -1.91
N ALA A 66 -2.01 -7.00 -2.95
CA ALA A 66 -2.19 -5.56 -2.90
C ALA A 66 -3.65 -5.16 -2.61
N ILE A 67 -4.62 -5.79 -3.29
CA ILE A 67 -6.05 -5.54 -3.10
C ILE A 67 -6.45 -5.81 -1.65
N PHE A 68 -6.04 -6.94 -1.08
CA PHE A 68 -6.39 -7.30 0.29
C PHE A 68 -5.73 -6.37 1.31
N THR A 69 -4.46 -6.06 1.11
CA THR A 69 -3.72 -5.12 1.96
C THR A 69 -4.31 -3.72 1.92
N ILE A 70 -4.72 -3.25 0.74
CA ILE A 70 -5.38 -1.96 0.55
C ILE A 70 -6.76 -1.95 1.21
N ALA A 71 -7.56 -3.00 1.05
CA ALA A 71 -8.88 -3.07 1.66
C ALA A 71 -8.83 -2.92 3.19
N VAL A 72 -7.89 -3.60 3.85
CA VAL A 72 -7.66 -3.46 5.31
C VAL A 72 -7.23 -2.04 5.66
N GLY A 73 -6.25 -1.50 4.94
CA GLY A 73 -5.67 -0.18 5.25
C GLY A 73 -6.66 0.97 5.06
N ILE A 74 -7.42 0.98 3.95
CA ILE A 74 -8.38 2.04 3.67
C ILE A 74 -9.58 2.00 4.61
N THR A 75 -10.02 0.81 5.03
CA THR A 75 -11.05 0.63 6.05
C THR A 75 -10.65 1.31 7.35
N LEU A 76 -9.41 1.10 7.79
CA LEU A 76 -8.94 1.74 9.00
C LEU A 76 -8.87 3.26 8.84
N ILE A 77 -8.19 3.75 7.81
CA ILE A 77 -7.97 5.19 7.62
C ILE A 77 -9.29 5.95 7.61
N GLY A 78 -10.33 5.38 6.96
CA GLY A 78 -11.67 5.96 6.97
C GLY A 78 -12.39 5.91 8.32
N GLY A 79 -12.06 4.96 9.19
CA GLY A 79 -12.77 4.69 10.44
C GLY A 79 -11.99 4.95 11.73
N VAL A 80 -10.73 5.40 11.69
CA VAL A 80 -9.85 5.53 12.88
C VAL A 80 -10.51 6.32 14.01
N LYS A 81 -11.05 7.51 13.71
CA LYS A 81 -11.66 8.36 14.72
C LYS A 81 -12.89 7.70 15.33
N GLN A 82 -13.78 7.19 14.48
CA GLN A 82 -15.02 6.56 14.93
C GLN A 82 -14.73 5.32 15.78
N GLY A 83 -13.77 4.51 15.38
CA GLY A 83 -13.37 3.33 16.13
C GLY A 83 -12.79 3.67 17.51
N ALA A 84 -11.99 4.72 17.61
CA ALA A 84 -11.47 5.21 18.89
C ALA A 84 -12.61 5.70 19.83
N LEU A 85 -13.58 6.45 19.25
CA LEU A 85 -14.73 6.94 20.04
C LEU A 85 -15.60 5.79 20.57
N VAL A 86 -15.84 4.77 19.76
CA VAL A 86 -16.62 3.57 20.20
C VAL A 86 -15.94 2.84 21.36
N LEU A 87 -14.61 2.89 21.43
CA LEU A 87 -13.83 2.31 22.52
C LEU A 87 -13.64 3.28 23.73
N GLY A 88 -14.41 4.38 23.77
CA GLY A 88 -14.41 5.33 24.87
C GLY A 88 -13.24 6.31 24.90
N VAL A 89 -12.50 6.45 23.79
CA VAL A 89 -11.43 7.44 23.70
C VAL A 89 -12.02 8.84 23.54
N ASP A 90 -11.47 9.82 24.26
CA ASP A 90 -11.88 11.22 24.13
C ASP A 90 -11.75 11.73 22.69
N GLY A 91 -12.69 12.61 22.29
CA GLY A 91 -12.79 13.11 20.92
C GLY A 91 -11.57 13.89 20.43
N ALA A 92 -10.91 14.66 21.33
CA ALA A 92 -9.69 15.39 21.00
C ALA A 92 -8.53 14.41 20.77
N PHE A 93 -8.39 13.41 21.66
CA PHE A 93 -7.36 12.38 21.55
C PHE A 93 -7.61 11.46 20.33
N ALA A 94 -8.86 11.09 20.04
CA ALA A 94 -9.22 10.35 18.83
C ALA A 94 -8.80 11.09 17.53
N THR A 95 -8.93 12.42 17.52
CA THR A 95 -8.47 13.25 16.40
C THR A 95 -6.94 13.28 16.30
N LEU A 96 -6.23 13.31 17.43
CA LEU A 96 -4.78 13.19 17.46
C LEU A 96 -4.32 11.84 16.86
N VAL A 97 -5.00 10.74 17.22
CA VAL A 97 -4.69 9.39 16.65
C VAL A 97 -4.80 9.37 15.14
N VAL A 98 -5.80 10.05 14.55
CA VAL A 98 -5.90 10.19 13.08
C VAL A 98 -4.67 10.89 12.51
N GLY A 99 -4.23 11.99 13.14
CA GLY A 99 -3.02 12.71 12.74
C GLY A 99 -1.76 11.83 12.82
N LEU A 100 -1.63 11.07 13.90
CA LEU A 100 -0.52 10.14 14.09
C LEU A 100 -0.53 9.01 13.04
N CYS A 101 -1.70 8.43 12.72
CA CYS A 101 -1.84 7.44 11.66
C CYS A 101 -1.41 8.01 10.29
N SER A 102 -1.79 9.26 9.99
CA SER A 102 -1.37 9.94 8.77
C SER A 102 0.14 10.19 8.73
N THR A 103 0.74 10.54 9.86
CA THR A 103 2.19 10.68 10.00
C THR A 103 2.91 9.34 9.77
N MET A 104 2.41 8.26 10.39
CA MET A 104 2.95 6.90 10.18
C MET A 104 2.87 6.46 8.72
N ASN A 105 1.78 6.82 8.01
CA ASN A 105 1.63 6.58 6.57
C ASN A 105 2.72 7.31 5.76
N GLY A 106 3.06 8.56 6.11
CA GLY A 106 4.15 9.30 5.48
C GLY A 106 5.53 8.71 5.78
N VAL A 107 5.81 8.43 7.05
CA VAL A 107 7.10 7.85 7.51
C VAL A 107 7.35 6.49 6.88
N SER A 108 6.32 5.67 6.72
CA SER A 108 6.46 4.33 6.15
C SER A 108 7.01 4.34 4.73
N ARG A 109 6.70 5.36 3.94
CA ARG A 109 7.20 5.47 2.55
C ARG A 109 8.72 5.58 2.52
N LEU A 110 9.30 6.34 3.44
CA LEU A 110 10.76 6.47 3.57
C LEU A 110 11.36 5.18 4.13
N ALA A 111 10.77 4.65 5.20
CA ALA A 111 11.28 3.45 5.87
C ALA A 111 11.23 2.21 4.97
N ILE A 112 10.12 1.99 4.26
CA ILE A 112 9.98 0.85 3.34
C ILE A 112 10.79 1.07 2.05
N GLY A 113 10.98 2.32 1.60
CA GLY A 113 11.92 2.63 0.54
C GLY A 113 13.35 2.21 0.89
N ALA A 114 13.83 2.63 2.07
CA ALA A 114 15.15 2.23 2.57
C ALA A 114 15.25 0.70 2.80
N LEU A 115 14.17 0.07 3.27
CA LEU A 115 14.11 -1.39 3.43
C LEU A 115 14.21 -2.11 2.07
N TYR A 116 13.50 -1.60 1.07
CA TYR A 116 13.57 -2.11 -0.30
C TYR A 116 14.97 -1.97 -0.89
N ASP A 117 15.59 -0.82 -0.73
CA ASP A 117 16.94 -0.57 -1.25
C ASP A 117 17.99 -1.51 -0.63
N ARG A 118 17.80 -1.90 0.63
CA ARG A 118 18.73 -2.76 1.36
C ARG A 118 18.44 -4.26 1.23
N PHE A 119 17.17 -4.66 1.23
CA PHE A 119 16.76 -6.05 1.35
C PHE A 119 15.88 -6.55 0.19
N GLY A 120 15.49 -5.65 -0.72
CA GLY A 120 14.71 -5.96 -1.92
C GLY A 120 13.20 -6.09 -1.71
N LEU A 121 12.52 -6.41 -2.82
CA LEU A 121 11.06 -6.41 -2.92
C LEU A 121 10.37 -7.39 -1.98
N LEU A 122 10.90 -8.62 -1.86
CA LEU A 122 10.26 -9.66 -1.05
C LEU A 122 10.18 -9.28 0.43
N VAL A 123 11.28 -8.76 0.98
CA VAL A 123 11.31 -8.36 2.40
C VAL A 123 10.32 -7.23 2.65
N SER A 124 10.20 -6.27 1.74
CA SER A 124 9.25 -5.16 1.83
C SER A 124 7.80 -5.64 1.81
N ILE A 125 7.45 -6.58 0.92
CA ILE A 125 6.11 -7.20 0.83
C ILE A 125 5.77 -7.95 2.13
N PHE A 126 6.69 -8.80 2.62
CA PHE A 126 6.46 -9.56 3.84
C PHE A 126 6.35 -8.68 5.08
N THR A 127 7.21 -7.66 5.21
CA THR A 127 7.16 -6.72 6.35
C THR A 127 5.83 -5.98 6.38
N SER A 128 5.39 -5.44 5.25
CA SER A 128 4.12 -4.75 5.14
C SER A 128 2.93 -5.68 5.39
N GLY A 129 2.91 -6.85 4.75
CA GLY A 129 1.85 -7.85 4.90
C GLY A 129 1.73 -8.37 6.34
N LEU A 130 2.86 -8.68 6.98
CA LEU A 130 2.88 -9.13 8.38
C LEU A 130 2.38 -8.04 9.33
N LEU A 131 2.86 -6.81 9.14
CA LEU A 131 2.45 -5.68 9.98
C LEU A 131 0.95 -5.43 9.91
N ILE A 132 0.37 -5.42 8.70
CA ILE A 132 -1.07 -5.25 8.50
C ILE A 132 -1.86 -6.43 9.07
N THR A 133 -1.38 -7.66 8.89
CA THR A 133 -2.07 -8.85 9.41
C THR A 133 -2.13 -8.86 10.92
N VAL A 134 -0.98 -8.67 11.59
CA VAL A 134 -0.92 -8.62 13.06
C VAL A 134 -1.79 -7.49 13.60
N SER A 135 -1.76 -6.34 12.96
CA SER A 135 -2.55 -5.18 13.38
C SER A 135 -4.05 -5.38 13.15
N ALA A 136 -4.48 -6.00 12.06
CA ALA A 136 -5.90 -6.29 11.82
C ALA A 136 -6.46 -7.26 12.88
N ILE A 137 -5.67 -8.29 13.24
CA ILE A 137 -6.01 -9.22 14.34
C ILE A 137 -6.10 -8.46 15.68
N ALA A 138 -5.13 -7.59 15.97
CA ALA A 138 -5.11 -6.79 17.19
C ALA A 138 -6.31 -5.83 17.29
N ILE A 139 -6.75 -5.24 16.16
CA ILE A 139 -7.95 -4.40 16.13
C ILE A 139 -9.21 -5.23 16.39
N ALA A 140 -9.34 -6.41 15.78
CA ALA A 140 -10.46 -7.30 16.05
C ALA A 140 -10.52 -7.70 17.54
N PHE A 141 -9.38 -8.03 18.11
CA PHE A 141 -9.24 -8.32 19.55
C PHE A 141 -9.58 -7.12 20.42
N SER A 142 -9.14 -5.92 20.03
CA SER A 142 -9.41 -4.68 20.74
C SER A 142 -10.91 -4.38 20.88
N TYR A 143 -11.68 -4.58 19.80
CA TYR A 143 -13.14 -4.45 19.86
C TYR A 143 -13.81 -5.53 20.71
N ALA A 144 -13.33 -6.76 20.63
CA ALA A 144 -13.87 -7.86 21.43
C ALA A 144 -13.61 -7.68 22.94
N SER A 145 -12.47 -7.08 23.30
CA SER A 145 -12.03 -6.90 24.69
C SER A 145 -12.25 -5.47 25.22
N SER A 146 -12.74 -4.54 24.37
CA SER A 146 -12.92 -3.11 24.69
C SER A 146 -11.64 -2.42 25.16
N ILE A 147 -10.47 -2.78 24.60
CA ILE A 147 -9.17 -2.24 25.02
C ILE A 147 -8.70 -1.17 24.02
N ALA A 148 -8.97 0.11 24.32
CA ALA A 148 -8.64 1.24 23.45
C ALA A 148 -7.13 1.37 23.13
N VAL A 149 -6.24 1.07 24.08
CA VAL A 149 -4.78 1.18 23.87
C VAL A 149 -4.30 0.24 22.77
N VAL A 150 -4.81 -0.99 22.73
CA VAL A 150 -4.49 -1.97 21.68
C VAL A 150 -4.98 -1.47 20.32
N TYR A 151 -6.18 -0.89 20.27
CA TYR A 151 -6.72 -0.28 19.06
C TYR A 151 -5.81 0.82 18.52
N ILE A 152 -5.40 1.75 19.37
CA ILE A 152 -4.55 2.88 19.00
C ILE A 152 -3.21 2.39 18.45
N ALA A 153 -2.53 1.50 19.16
CA ALA A 153 -1.25 0.94 18.74
C ALA A 153 -1.35 0.20 17.38
N ALA A 154 -2.38 -0.65 17.26
CA ALA A 154 -2.62 -1.39 16.02
C ALA A 154 -2.99 -0.45 14.86
N SER A 155 -3.76 0.62 15.10
CA SER A 155 -4.11 1.62 14.08
C SER A 155 -2.87 2.34 13.54
N LEU A 156 -1.91 2.69 14.38
CA LEU A 156 -0.64 3.28 13.95
C LEU A 156 0.16 2.31 13.06
N CYS A 157 0.19 1.04 13.44
CA CYS A 157 0.85 0.00 12.66
C CYS A 157 0.18 -0.25 11.29
N VAL A 158 -1.17 -0.24 11.22
CA VAL A 158 -1.89 -0.30 9.93
C VAL A 158 -1.60 0.94 9.09
N GLY A 159 -1.60 2.13 9.70
CA GLY A 159 -1.24 3.38 9.01
C GLY A 159 0.15 3.28 8.37
N PHE A 160 1.13 2.73 9.10
CA PHE A 160 2.46 2.47 8.58
C PHE A 160 2.44 1.41 7.46
N GLY A 161 1.79 0.27 7.65
CA GLY A 161 1.71 -0.80 6.65
C GLY A 161 1.03 -0.35 5.36
N TYR A 162 -0.06 0.42 5.44
CA TYR A 162 -0.76 0.95 4.29
C TYR A 162 0.08 1.96 3.49
N GLY A 163 0.83 2.83 4.17
CA GLY A 163 1.70 3.82 3.53
C GLY A 163 2.83 3.21 2.69
N SER A 164 3.19 1.96 2.93
CA SER A 164 4.22 1.22 2.18
C SER A 164 3.78 0.81 0.78
N ILE A 165 2.46 0.65 0.54
CA ILE A 165 1.93 0.06 -0.69
C ILE A 165 2.35 0.79 -1.97
N PRO A 166 2.26 2.14 -2.06
CA PRO A 166 2.70 2.84 -3.26
C PRO A 166 4.18 2.66 -3.58
N VAL A 167 5.03 2.53 -2.55
CA VAL A 167 6.47 2.29 -2.71
C VAL A 167 6.71 0.90 -3.26
N ILE A 168 6.07 -0.11 -2.69
CA ILE A 168 6.15 -1.51 -3.14
C ILE A 168 5.61 -1.65 -4.57
N ALA A 169 4.49 -0.98 -4.90
CA ALA A 169 3.91 -0.97 -6.25
C ALA A 169 4.86 -0.38 -7.28
N SER A 170 5.53 0.73 -6.94
CA SER A 170 6.54 1.39 -7.77
C SER A 170 7.76 0.48 -7.98
N ALA A 171 8.25 -0.13 -6.91
CA ALA A 171 9.37 -1.06 -6.95
C ALA A 171 9.06 -2.29 -7.82
N PHE A 172 7.88 -2.91 -7.61
CA PHE A 172 7.41 -4.03 -8.40
C PHE A 172 7.26 -3.69 -9.90
N ALA A 173 6.69 -2.52 -10.22
CA ALA A 173 6.56 -2.05 -11.59
C ALA A 173 7.93 -1.93 -12.28
N LYS A 174 8.91 -1.32 -11.61
CA LYS A 174 10.25 -1.09 -12.15
C LYS A 174 11.04 -2.39 -12.27
N GLU A 175 11.02 -3.22 -11.25
CA GLU A 175 11.86 -4.42 -11.16
C GLU A 175 11.34 -5.53 -12.09
N CYS A 176 10.03 -5.75 -12.12
CA CYS A 176 9.47 -6.82 -12.95
C CYS A 176 9.28 -6.41 -14.41
N TYR A 177 8.84 -5.18 -14.68
CA TYR A 177 8.44 -4.78 -16.03
C TYR A 177 9.36 -3.73 -16.68
N GLY A 178 10.41 -3.31 -15.97
CA GLY A 178 11.42 -2.38 -16.50
C GLY A 178 10.99 -0.93 -16.60
N ALA A 179 11.90 -0.08 -17.05
CA ALA A 179 11.72 1.36 -17.11
C ALA A 179 10.97 1.85 -18.36
N LYS A 180 11.02 1.09 -19.47
CA LYS A 180 10.53 1.54 -20.78
C LYS A 180 9.05 1.92 -20.78
N ASP A 181 8.19 1.08 -20.17
CA ASP A 181 6.73 1.29 -20.08
C ASP A 181 6.29 1.52 -18.65
N TYR A 182 7.18 2.06 -17.79
CA TYR A 182 6.97 2.18 -16.36
C TYR A 182 5.64 2.86 -16.00
N ALA A 183 5.34 4.01 -16.57
CA ALA A 183 4.14 4.78 -16.25
C ALA A 183 2.85 3.98 -16.53
N ARG A 184 2.80 3.28 -17.66
CA ARG A 184 1.67 2.42 -18.03
C ARG A 184 1.55 1.21 -17.12
N ASN A 185 2.66 0.54 -16.83
CA ASN A 185 2.70 -0.64 -15.97
C ASN A 185 2.33 -0.27 -14.53
N PHE A 186 2.85 0.84 -14.01
CA PHE A 186 2.53 1.36 -12.69
C PHE A 186 1.05 1.76 -12.58
N ALA A 187 0.48 2.41 -13.60
CA ALA A 187 -0.94 2.73 -13.63
C ALA A 187 -1.82 1.47 -13.56
N THR A 188 -1.44 0.41 -14.30
CA THR A 188 -2.14 -0.88 -14.29
C THR A 188 -2.07 -1.54 -12.90
N ILE A 189 -0.92 -1.51 -12.25
CA ILE A 189 -0.72 -2.03 -10.89
C ILE A 189 -1.55 -1.24 -9.87
N ASN A 190 -1.62 0.08 -10.00
CA ASN A 190 -2.40 0.93 -9.11
C ASN A 190 -3.93 0.74 -9.21
N MET A 191 -4.44 0.02 -10.20
CA MET A 191 -5.85 -0.39 -10.22
C MET A 191 -6.22 -1.24 -8.99
N ALA A 192 -5.25 -1.87 -8.34
CA ALA A 192 -5.45 -2.54 -7.05
C ALA A 192 -6.06 -1.61 -6.00
N ALA A 193 -5.74 -0.32 -6.03
CA ALA A 193 -6.28 0.65 -5.08
C ALA A 193 -7.80 0.86 -5.27
N ALA A 194 -8.25 0.98 -6.51
CA ALA A 194 -9.68 1.09 -6.80
C ALA A 194 -10.43 -0.19 -6.41
N ILE A 195 -9.93 -1.35 -6.83
CA ILE A 195 -10.56 -2.65 -6.53
C ILE A 195 -10.59 -2.90 -5.01
N GLY A 196 -9.48 -2.63 -4.30
CA GLY A 196 -9.39 -2.78 -2.84
C GLY A 196 -10.35 -1.85 -2.09
N SER A 197 -10.56 -0.63 -2.59
CA SER A 197 -11.53 0.31 -2.02
C SER A 197 -12.97 -0.19 -2.18
N PHE A 198 -13.35 -0.69 -3.34
CA PHE A 198 -14.67 -1.29 -3.55
C PHE A 198 -14.87 -2.54 -2.71
N LEU A 199 -13.83 -3.39 -2.61
CA LEU A 199 -13.88 -4.57 -1.75
C LEU A 199 -14.08 -4.19 -0.28
N SER A 200 -13.39 -3.16 0.20
CA SER A 200 -13.55 -2.63 1.56
C SER A 200 -15.00 -2.24 1.85
N ILE A 201 -15.59 -1.42 0.99
CA ILE A 201 -16.98 -0.95 1.15
C ILE A 201 -17.95 -2.14 1.12
N GLY A 202 -17.77 -3.07 0.17
CA GLY A 202 -18.59 -4.27 0.05
C GLY A 202 -18.54 -5.14 1.30
N LEU A 203 -17.35 -5.38 1.86
CA LEU A 203 -17.18 -6.18 3.08
C LEU A 203 -17.78 -5.50 4.31
N ILE A 204 -17.64 -4.19 4.45
CA ILE A 204 -18.25 -3.43 5.55
C ILE A 204 -19.77 -3.55 5.47
N SER A 205 -20.38 -3.32 4.30
CA SER A 205 -21.83 -3.38 4.13
C SER A 205 -22.40 -4.78 4.37
N MET A 206 -21.64 -5.84 4.11
CA MET A 206 -22.03 -7.23 4.39
C MET A 206 -21.85 -7.61 5.87
N ALA A 207 -20.82 -7.10 6.52
CA ALA A 207 -20.47 -7.50 7.88
C ALA A 207 -21.07 -6.60 8.98
N SER A 208 -21.59 -5.42 8.60
CA SER A 208 -22.18 -4.46 9.52
C SER A 208 -23.52 -3.93 8.96
N PRO A 209 -24.67 -4.20 9.62
CA PRO A 209 -25.96 -3.64 9.20
C PRO A 209 -25.99 -2.11 9.19
N ASP A 210 -25.20 -1.50 10.07
CA ASP A 210 -25.12 -0.04 10.22
C ASP A 210 -24.10 0.60 9.22
N GLY A 211 -23.45 -0.20 8.39
CA GLY A 211 -22.44 0.25 7.42
C GLY A 211 -21.18 0.86 8.08
N THR A 212 -20.93 0.56 9.37
CA THR A 212 -19.77 1.08 10.10
C THR A 212 -18.65 0.04 10.20
N SER A 213 -17.41 0.50 10.16
CA SER A 213 -16.23 -0.36 10.39
C SER A 213 -15.87 -0.53 11.88
N SER A 214 -16.68 0.03 12.80
CA SER A 214 -16.32 0.17 14.21
C SER A 214 -16.85 -1.00 15.06
N ASN A 215 -16.68 -2.24 14.61
CA ASN A 215 -17.09 -3.43 15.35
C ASN A 215 -16.16 -4.63 15.14
N ALA A 216 -16.19 -5.59 16.08
CA ALA A 216 -15.35 -6.78 16.06
C ALA A 216 -15.60 -7.69 14.85
N THR A 217 -16.85 -7.82 14.40
CA THR A 217 -17.22 -8.69 13.27
C THR A 217 -16.53 -8.23 11.97
N VAL A 218 -16.60 -6.93 11.66
CA VAL A 218 -15.94 -6.35 10.48
C VAL A 218 -14.43 -6.62 10.55
N TRP A 219 -13.79 -6.34 11.67
CA TRP A 219 -12.35 -6.53 11.80
C TRP A 219 -11.91 -7.99 11.83
N THR A 220 -12.77 -8.91 12.27
CA THR A 220 -12.52 -10.35 12.12
C THR A 220 -12.49 -10.74 10.64
N VAL A 221 -13.41 -10.22 9.82
CA VAL A 221 -13.41 -10.45 8.35
C VAL A 221 -12.12 -9.88 7.72
N PHE A 222 -11.74 -8.66 8.08
CA PHE A 222 -10.51 -8.05 7.59
C PHE A 222 -9.24 -8.74 8.08
N ALA A 223 -9.24 -9.30 9.29
CA ALA A 223 -8.13 -10.11 9.80
C ALA A 223 -7.97 -11.41 8.98
N VAL A 224 -9.07 -12.10 8.68
CA VAL A 224 -9.03 -13.28 7.79
C VAL A 224 -8.52 -12.89 6.40
N LEU A 225 -9.01 -11.77 5.84
CA LEU A 225 -8.54 -11.28 4.55
C LEU A 225 -7.03 -10.97 4.55
N ALA A 226 -6.53 -10.34 5.62
CA ALA A 226 -5.11 -10.03 5.78
C ALA A 226 -4.25 -11.31 5.88
N VAL A 227 -4.74 -12.33 6.60
CA VAL A 227 -4.06 -13.64 6.68
C VAL A 227 -3.99 -14.30 5.30
N VAL A 228 -5.09 -14.29 4.53
CA VAL A 228 -5.11 -14.82 3.16
C VAL A 228 -4.11 -14.04 2.28
N GLY A 229 -4.07 -12.70 2.39
CA GLY A 229 -3.09 -11.87 1.70
C GLY A 229 -1.63 -12.19 2.10
N LEU A 230 -1.38 -12.48 3.37
CA LEU A 230 -0.05 -12.91 3.80
C LEU A 230 0.34 -14.30 3.24
N VAL A 231 -0.61 -15.24 3.18
CA VAL A 231 -0.41 -16.54 2.51
C VAL A 231 -0.12 -16.35 1.03
N ASP A 232 -0.85 -15.45 0.36
CA ASP A 232 -0.61 -15.11 -1.05
C ASP A 232 0.80 -14.51 -1.28
N ALA A 233 1.33 -13.75 -0.32
CA ALA A 233 2.72 -13.26 -0.37
C ALA A 233 3.76 -14.41 -0.43
N PHE A 234 3.49 -15.57 0.18
CA PHE A 234 4.34 -16.74 0.03
C PHE A 234 4.26 -17.34 -1.38
N CYS A 235 3.07 -17.35 -1.98
CA CYS A 235 2.91 -17.77 -3.38
C CYS A 235 3.67 -16.83 -4.31
N PHE A 236 3.56 -15.51 -4.07
CA PHE A 236 4.33 -14.49 -4.78
C PHE A 236 5.84 -14.75 -4.67
N ALA A 237 6.35 -14.97 -3.46
CA ALA A 237 7.77 -15.20 -3.23
C ALA A 237 8.29 -16.43 -3.96
N ARG A 238 7.51 -17.51 -4.03
CA ARG A 238 7.89 -18.73 -4.77
C ARG A 238 7.97 -18.46 -6.28
N LEU A 239 6.98 -17.79 -6.84
CA LEU A 239 6.96 -17.46 -8.27
C LEU A 239 8.06 -16.47 -8.64
N TYR A 240 8.26 -15.46 -7.81
CA TYR A 240 9.30 -14.45 -8.00
C TYR A 240 10.71 -15.06 -7.96
N ARG A 241 11.03 -15.90 -6.97
CA ARG A 241 12.31 -16.62 -6.87
C ARG A 241 12.55 -17.56 -8.06
N LYS A 242 11.49 -18.26 -8.51
CA LYS A 242 11.58 -19.11 -9.71
C LYS A 242 11.97 -18.28 -10.95
N ARG A 243 11.44 -17.07 -11.08
CA ARG A 243 11.78 -16.14 -12.17
C ARG A 243 13.23 -15.65 -12.08
N LEU A 244 13.68 -15.26 -10.89
CA LEU A 244 15.06 -14.86 -10.65
C LEU A 244 16.04 -15.94 -11.10
N ASN A 245 15.76 -17.20 -10.77
CA ASN A 245 16.62 -18.34 -11.13
C ASN A 245 16.55 -18.72 -12.61
N SER A 246 15.48 -18.38 -13.33
CA SER A 246 15.33 -18.66 -14.76
C SER A 246 15.81 -17.52 -15.66
N SER A 247 16.15 -16.37 -15.12
CA SER A 247 16.70 -15.24 -15.87
C SER A 247 18.17 -15.51 -16.24
N PRO A 248 18.59 -15.31 -17.51
CA PRO A 248 19.94 -15.61 -17.98
C PRO A 248 21.05 -14.77 -17.33
N CYS A 249 20.73 -13.83 -16.47
CA CYS A 249 21.68 -13.01 -15.71
C CYS A 249 22.16 -13.62 -14.38
N SER A 250 21.75 -14.84 -14.02
CA SER A 250 22.16 -15.54 -12.78
C SER A 250 23.58 -16.15 -12.84
N GLY A 251 24.35 -15.89 -13.85
CA GLY A 251 25.68 -16.49 -14.11
C GLY A 251 26.81 -15.48 -14.18
N ARG A 252 26.88 -14.49 -13.24
CA ARG A 252 28.12 -13.75 -13.01
C ARG A 252 28.24 -13.29 -11.57
#